data_facba367a8ab9c95775da252fbe2f0f9
#
_entry.id   facba367a8ab9c95775da252fbe2f0f9
#
_cell.length_a   1.000
_cell.length_b   1.000
_cell.length_c   1.000
_cell.angle_alpha   90.00
_cell.angle_beta   90.00
_cell.angle_gamma   90.00
#
_symmetry.space_group_name_H-M   'P 1'
#
loop_
_entity.id
_entity.type
_entity.pdbx_description
1 polymer ?
#
loop_
_entity_poly.entity_id
_entity_poly.type
_entity_poly.pdbx_seq_one_letter_code
_entity_poly.pdbx_strand_id
1 'polypeptide(L)'
;LSSAASDVYKRQLHNLGFTKGNILEPSMGIGNFFSGLPADMSASKLYGVELDPVTGRMAQLIYPDAHIEVKGYEKTDFQNDFFDVAIGNVPFGQYKVLDKAYDKHNFYIHDYFFAKTIDKVRPGGVIAFITSKGTLDKANPSVRRYIAQRTQLLGAIRLPNDAFKNAGTSVTSDIIFLKKRDMYIDTDEDWIHLDTDENGIEMNSYFINNPHMVLGKMEMVSGPHGMESACVPESGTSLADRLRQAVQMIRGEISIDDTEISDEELEDESIPAEAGIKTVSYTHLTLPTIRL
;
A
#
# COMPACT_ATOMS: atom_id res chain seq x y z
N LEU A 1 15.54 0.64 10.43
CA LEU A 1 14.51 1.52 9.78
C LEU A 1 13.18 0.83 9.52
N SER A 2 13.13 -0.50 9.29
CA SER A 2 11.85 -1.21 9.20
C SER A 2 10.99 -1.01 10.46
N SER A 3 11.59 -1.01 11.66
CA SER A 3 10.89 -0.70 12.91
C SER A 3 10.46 0.76 13.01
N ALA A 4 11.32 1.72 12.62
CA ALA A 4 10.98 3.14 12.66
C ALA A 4 9.89 3.50 11.62
N ALA A 5 9.96 2.95 10.41
CA ALA A 5 8.90 3.10 9.41
C ALA A 5 7.59 2.47 9.89
N SER A 6 7.65 1.26 10.47
CA SER A 6 6.48 0.61 11.06
C SER A 6 5.84 1.47 12.16
N ASP A 7 6.64 2.05 13.07
CA ASP A 7 6.14 2.95 14.13
C ASP A 7 5.49 4.22 13.56
N VAL A 8 6.00 4.72 12.44
CA VAL A 8 5.48 5.89 11.75
C VAL A 8 4.10 5.61 11.14
N TYR A 9 3.95 4.48 10.45
CA TYR A 9 2.65 4.08 9.89
C TYR A 9 1.58 3.91 10.96
N LYS A 10 1.92 3.27 12.08
CA LYS A 10 1.01 3.06 13.21
C LYS A 10 0.51 4.38 13.79
N ARG A 11 1.45 5.31 14.05
CA ARG A 11 1.10 6.65 14.53
C ARG A 11 0.24 7.39 13.52
N GLN A 12 0.55 7.25 12.23
CA GLN A 12 -0.24 7.93 11.20
C GLN A 12 -1.64 7.35 11.07
N LEU A 13 -1.79 6.02 11.08
CA LEU A 13 -3.11 5.40 11.07
C LEU A 13 -3.95 5.85 12.27
N HIS A 14 -3.35 5.91 13.46
CA HIS A 14 -3.99 6.45 14.65
C HIS A 14 -4.36 7.93 14.50
N ASN A 15 -3.45 8.77 13.97
CA ASN A 15 -3.71 10.19 13.71
C ASN A 15 -4.80 10.41 12.66
N LEU A 16 -5.00 9.46 11.75
CA LEU A 16 -6.07 9.46 10.75
C LEU A 16 -7.39 8.90 11.29
N GLY A 17 -7.44 8.51 12.58
CA GLY A 17 -8.65 8.00 13.23
C GLY A 17 -8.93 6.52 13.01
N PHE A 18 -8.00 5.76 12.43
CA PHE A 18 -8.18 4.31 12.23
C PHE A 18 -8.09 3.56 13.56
N THR A 19 -9.07 2.72 13.87
CA THR A 19 -9.13 1.89 15.08
C THR A 19 -9.22 0.40 14.76
N LYS A 20 -10.08 0.00 13.83
CA LYS A 20 -10.26 -1.39 13.41
C LYS A 20 -10.70 -1.47 11.96
N GLY A 21 -10.43 -2.58 11.29
CA GLY A 21 -10.87 -2.84 9.93
C GLY A 21 -10.00 -3.90 9.23
N ASN A 22 -10.15 -4.01 7.93
CA ASN A 22 -9.38 -4.91 7.09
C ASN A 22 -8.09 -4.20 6.63
N ILE A 23 -6.93 -4.72 7.04
CA ILE A 23 -5.61 -4.17 6.69
C ILE A 23 -4.93 -5.10 5.68
N LEU A 24 -4.49 -4.54 4.55
CA LEU A 24 -3.74 -5.24 3.51
C LEU A 24 -2.25 -4.87 3.55
N GLU A 25 -1.36 -5.85 3.51
CA GLU A 25 0.06 -5.69 3.17
C GLU A 25 0.36 -6.50 1.89
N PRO A 26 0.39 -5.88 0.69
CA PRO A 26 0.42 -6.60 -0.59
C PRO A 26 1.80 -7.16 -0.97
N SER A 27 2.83 -6.86 -0.18
CA SER A 27 4.22 -7.31 -0.34
C SER A 27 4.85 -7.40 1.05
N MET A 28 4.36 -8.38 1.83
CA MET A 28 4.52 -8.35 3.29
C MET A 28 5.88 -8.83 3.82
N GLY A 29 6.65 -9.57 3.01
CA GLY A 29 7.82 -10.25 3.57
C GLY A 29 7.41 -11.14 4.73
N ILE A 30 8.08 -10.97 5.87
CA ILE A 30 7.72 -11.65 7.11
C ILE A 30 6.70 -10.90 7.97
N GLY A 31 6.06 -9.82 7.45
CA GLY A 31 5.00 -9.08 8.15
C GLY A 31 5.52 -8.06 9.17
N ASN A 32 6.58 -7.34 8.86
CA ASN A 32 7.14 -6.33 9.76
C ASN A 32 6.15 -5.20 10.09
N PHE A 33 5.21 -4.89 9.20
CA PHE A 33 4.17 -3.89 9.47
C PHE A 33 3.09 -4.43 10.41
N PHE A 34 2.82 -5.72 10.41
CA PHE A 34 1.88 -6.35 11.33
C PHE A 34 2.43 -6.47 12.76
N SER A 35 3.76 -6.70 12.92
CA SER A 35 4.41 -7.00 14.20
C SER A 35 4.29 -5.92 15.27
N GLY A 36 3.74 -4.80 14.96
CA GLY A 36 3.69 -3.70 15.90
C GLY A 36 2.43 -2.87 15.76
N LEU A 37 1.35 -3.45 15.27
CA LEU A 37 0.06 -2.76 15.35
C LEU A 37 -0.26 -2.40 16.79
N PRO A 38 -0.74 -1.16 17.05
CA PRO A 38 -1.16 -0.74 18.38
C PRO A 38 -2.24 -1.67 18.96
N ALA A 39 -2.31 -1.76 20.28
CA ALA A 39 -3.28 -2.63 20.95
C ALA A 39 -4.73 -2.27 20.64
N ASP A 40 -5.01 -1.00 20.38
CA ASP A 40 -6.32 -0.49 19.96
C ASP A 40 -6.71 -0.86 18.51
N MET A 41 -5.74 -1.33 17.72
CA MET A 41 -5.97 -1.88 16.37
C MET A 41 -5.98 -3.42 16.34
N SER A 42 -5.85 -4.09 17.49
CA SER A 42 -5.74 -5.56 17.57
C SER A 42 -6.99 -6.31 17.09
N ALA A 43 -8.14 -5.65 17.04
CA ALA A 43 -9.37 -6.19 16.48
C ALA A 43 -9.42 -6.16 14.93
N SER A 44 -8.39 -5.61 14.27
CA SER A 44 -8.31 -5.57 12.81
C SER A 44 -8.03 -6.95 12.22
N LYS A 45 -8.60 -7.20 11.04
CA LYS A 45 -8.32 -8.39 10.26
C LYS A 45 -7.12 -8.12 9.32
N LEU A 46 -6.13 -9.00 9.37
CA LEU A 46 -4.87 -8.83 8.65
C LEU A 46 -4.83 -9.72 7.41
N TYR A 47 -4.50 -9.10 6.28
CA TYR A 47 -4.37 -9.75 4.99
C TYR A 47 -2.98 -9.44 4.41
N GLY A 48 -2.25 -10.49 4.08
CA GLY A 48 -0.89 -10.37 3.54
C GLY A 48 -0.73 -11.11 2.22
N VAL A 49 0.13 -10.60 1.36
CA VAL A 49 0.56 -11.29 0.14
C VAL A 49 2.08 -11.33 0.10
N GLU A 50 2.65 -12.49 -0.16
CA GLU A 50 4.09 -12.67 -0.30
C GLU A 50 4.39 -13.59 -1.47
N LEU A 51 5.28 -13.14 -2.35
CA LEU A 51 5.66 -13.89 -3.55
C LEU A 51 6.60 -15.06 -3.22
N ASP A 52 7.57 -14.83 -2.34
CA ASP A 52 8.55 -15.85 -1.97
C ASP A 52 7.91 -16.92 -1.08
N PRO A 53 7.96 -18.21 -1.49
CA PRO A 53 7.25 -19.26 -0.76
C PRO A 53 7.86 -19.58 0.61
N VAL A 54 9.15 -19.31 0.83
CA VAL A 54 9.80 -19.54 2.13
C VAL A 54 9.38 -18.45 3.10
N THR A 55 9.55 -17.20 2.69
CA THR A 55 9.18 -16.02 3.46
C THR A 55 7.68 -16.00 3.78
N GLY A 56 6.84 -16.32 2.79
CA GLY A 56 5.38 -16.38 2.98
C GLY A 56 4.95 -17.45 3.99
N ARG A 57 5.57 -18.65 3.97
CA ARG A 57 5.31 -19.69 4.98
C ARG A 57 5.79 -19.27 6.38
N MET A 58 6.91 -18.55 6.47
CA MET A 58 7.37 -17.99 7.74
C MET A 58 6.34 -16.98 8.28
N ALA A 59 5.83 -16.11 7.43
CA ALA A 59 4.80 -15.15 7.80
C ALA A 59 3.51 -15.85 8.29
N GLN A 60 3.06 -16.91 7.61
CA GLN A 60 1.91 -17.72 8.04
C GLN A 60 2.11 -18.35 9.44
N LEU A 61 3.33 -18.75 9.77
CA LEU A 61 3.65 -19.29 11.10
C LEU A 61 3.70 -18.20 12.18
N ILE A 62 4.16 -17.00 11.83
CA ILE A 62 4.24 -15.85 12.76
C ILE A 62 2.84 -15.27 13.04
N TYR A 63 1.98 -15.23 12.02
CA TYR A 63 0.64 -14.64 12.09
C TYR A 63 -0.45 -15.69 11.72
N PRO A 64 -0.72 -16.68 12.60
CA PRO A 64 -1.64 -17.78 12.28
C PRO A 64 -3.09 -17.32 12.07
N ASP A 65 -3.48 -16.17 12.63
CA ASP A 65 -4.83 -15.60 12.51
C ASP A 65 -4.97 -14.64 11.31
N ALA A 66 -3.88 -14.35 10.59
CA ALA A 66 -3.90 -13.50 9.41
C ALA A 66 -4.21 -14.33 8.14
N HIS A 67 -4.92 -13.72 7.20
CA HIS A 67 -5.12 -14.30 5.87
C HIS A 67 -3.91 -13.97 4.98
N ILE A 68 -2.99 -14.94 4.81
CA ILE A 68 -1.77 -14.75 4.05
C ILE A 68 -1.76 -15.62 2.80
N GLU A 69 -1.73 -14.98 1.63
CA GLU A 69 -1.62 -15.62 0.33
C GLU A 69 -0.16 -15.65 -0.14
N VAL A 70 0.36 -16.87 -0.36
CA VAL A 70 1.74 -17.08 -0.85
C VAL A 70 1.72 -17.21 -2.37
N LYS A 71 1.69 -16.08 -3.04
CA LYS A 71 1.64 -15.94 -4.50
C LYS A 71 1.95 -14.50 -4.93
N GLY A 72 2.11 -14.25 -6.22
CA GLY A 72 2.22 -12.89 -6.72
C GLY A 72 0.92 -12.10 -6.53
N TYR A 73 1.04 -10.80 -6.26
CA TYR A 73 -0.12 -9.94 -6.06
C TYR A 73 -1.05 -9.90 -7.28
N GLU A 74 -0.51 -10.09 -8.49
CA GLU A 74 -1.27 -10.20 -9.75
C GLU A 74 -2.22 -11.43 -9.79
N LYS A 75 -1.97 -12.43 -8.95
CA LYS A 75 -2.77 -13.66 -8.86
C LYS A 75 -3.81 -13.65 -7.73
N THR A 76 -3.88 -12.56 -6.98
CA THR A 76 -4.88 -12.42 -5.93
C THR A 76 -6.21 -11.97 -6.52
N ASP A 77 -7.32 -12.42 -5.90
CA ASP A 77 -8.68 -12.14 -6.30
C ASP A 77 -9.51 -11.43 -5.21
N PHE A 78 -8.84 -10.65 -4.36
CA PHE A 78 -9.53 -9.83 -3.37
C PHE A 78 -10.63 -8.98 -4.01
N GLN A 79 -11.73 -8.85 -3.29
CA GLN A 79 -12.85 -8.00 -3.72
C GLN A 79 -12.40 -6.53 -3.81
N ASN A 80 -13.03 -5.77 -4.71
CA ASN A 80 -12.85 -4.33 -4.74
C ASN A 80 -13.53 -3.72 -3.52
N ASP A 81 -13.01 -2.57 -3.09
CA ASP A 81 -13.57 -1.79 -1.97
C ASP A 81 -13.64 -2.56 -0.64
N PHE A 82 -12.75 -3.53 -0.44
CA PHE A 82 -12.78 -4.44 0.70
C PHE A 82 -11.88 -3.98 1.88
N PHE A 83 -10.76 -3.36 1.59
CA PHE A 83 -9.80 -2.98 2.62
C PHE A 83 -10.03 -1.55 3.12
N ASP A 84 -9.92 -1.35 4.42
CA ASP A 84 -9.93 -0.01 5.04
C ASP A 84 -8.59 0.67 4.88
N VAL A 85 -7.53 -0.12 5.00
CA VAL A 85 -6.14 0.35 4.96
C VAL A 85 -5.30 -0.62 4.15
N ALA A 86 -4.39 -0.09 3.33
CA ALA A 86 -3.28 -0.83 2.75
C ALA A 86 -1.96 -0.16 3.13
N ILE A 87 -1.03 -0.97 3.66
CA ILE A 87 0.29 -0.51 4.08
C ILE A 87 1.37 -1.41 3.48
N GLY A 88 2.57 -0.92 3.30
CA GLY A 88 3.67 -1.78 2.90
C GLY A 88 4.82 -1.06 2.22
N ASN A 89 5.89 -1.81 2.01
CA ASN A 89 7.00 -1.46 1.15
C ASN A 89 6.82 -2.21 -0.17
N VAL A 90 6.33 -1.52 -1.20
CA VAL A 90 6.05 -2.16 -2.49
C VAL A 90 7.34 -2.44 -3.25
N PRO A 91 7.40 -3.53 -4.02
CA PRO A 91 8.55 -3.81 -4.86
C PRO A 91 8.71 -2.68 -5.89
N PHE A 92 9.95 -2.28 -6.17
CA PHE A 92 10.24 -1.27 -7.16
C PHE A 92 11.31 -1.78 -8.15
N GLY A 93 11.15 -1.35 -9.39
CA GLY A 93 12.03 -1.78 -10.49
C GLY A 93 11.39 -1.47 -11.85
N GLN A 94 12.18 -1.63 -12.90
CA GLN A 94 11.74 -1.38 -14.28
C GLN A 94 11.19 -2.65 -14.96
N TYR A 95 10.47 -3.47 -14.22
CA TYR A 95 9.81 -4.66 -14.76
C TYR A 95 8.30 -4.59 -14.51
N LYS A 96 7.56 -5.45 -15.17
CA LYS A 96 6.10 -5.47 -15.18
C LYS A 96 5.61 -6.86 -14.82
N VAL A 97 4.39 -6.93 -14.31
CA VAL A 97 3.64 -8.18 -14.13
C VAL A 97 2.46 -8.19 -15.10
N LEU A 98 1.98 -9.37 -15.43
CA LEU A 98 0.81 -9.54 -16.28
C LEU A 98 -0.44 -9.66 -15.43
N ASP A 99 -1.30 -8.66 -15.53
CA ASP A 99 -2.64 -8.65 -14.93
C ASP A 99 -3.58 -7.98 -15.93
N LYS A 100 -4.48 -8.76 -16.52
CA LYS A 100 -5.37 -8.32 -17.60
C LYS A 100 -6.16 -7.04 -17.29
N ALA A 101 -6.46 -6.80 -16.02
CA ALA A 101 -7.19 -5.60 -15.60
C ALA A 101 -6.34 -4.32 -15.77
N TYR A 102 -5.01 -4.44 -15.68
CA TYR A 102 -4.07 -3.31 -15.65
C TYR A 102 -3.10 -3.26 -16.82
N ASP A 103 -2.98 -4.32 -17.64
CA ASP A 103 -2.04 -4.44 -18.76
C ASP A 103 -2.10 -3.27 -19.74
N LYS A 104 -3.30 -2.73 -19.97
CA LYS A 104 -3.52 -1.56 -20.85
C LYS A 104 -2.76 -0.30 -20.41
N HIS A 105 -2.41 -0.18 -19.14
CA HIS A 105 -1.72 0.98 -18.59
C HIS A 105 -0.21 0.86 -18.70
N ASN A 106 0.32 -0.34 -18.95
CA ASN A 106 1.74 -0.61 -19.13
C ASN A 106 2.61 -0.18 -17.92
N PHE A 107 2.08 -0.31 -16.72
CA PHE A 107 2.72 0.12 -15.49
C PHE A 107 3.98 -0.69 -15.14
N TYR A 108 4.98 -0.05 -14.56
CA TYR A 108 6.03 -0.74 -13.81
C TYR A 108 5.47 -1.33 -12.51
N ILE A 109 6.21 -2.28 -11.92
CA ILE A 109 5.74 -3.05 -10.76
C ILE A 109 5.23 -2.16 -9.62
N HIS A 110 5.94 -1.10 -9.24
CA HIS A 110 5.51 -0.20 -8.18
C HIS A 110 4.22 0.56 -8.53
N ASP A 111 4.09 1.02 -9.79
CA ASP A 111 2.89 1.72 -10.27
C ASP A 111 1.68 0.79 -10.31
N TYR A 112 1.90 -0.47 -10.69
CA TYR A 112 0.89 -1.52 -10.68
C TYR A 112 0.36 -1.79 -9.27
N PHE A 113 1.26 -1.84 -8.27
CA PHE A 113 0.84 -2.02 -6.88
C PHE A 113 -0.08 -0.90 -6.41
N PHE A 114 0.21 0.37 -6.73
CA PHE A 114 -0.71 1.46 -6.46
C PHE A 114 -2.05 1.27 -7.18
N ALA A 115 -2.04 1.00 -8.47
CA ALA A 115 -3.26 0.88 -9.26
C ALA A 115 -4.19 -0.23 -8.74
N LYS A 116 -3.67 -1.43 -8.50
CA LYS A 116 -4.45 -2.54 -7.98
C LYS A 116 -4.94 -2.27 -6.56
N THR A 117 -4.09 -1.72 -5.70
CA THR A 117 -4.48 -1.44 -4.31
C THR A 117 -5.55 -0.36 -4.21
N ILE A 118 -5.52 0.65 -5.08
CA ILE A 118 -6.59 1.66 -5.14
C ILE A 118 -7.95 1.01 -5.39
N ASP A 119 -8.02 0.01 -6.27
CA ASP A 119 -9.28 -0.70 -6.53
C ASP A 119 -9.71 -1.56 -5.34
N LYS A 120 -8.76 -2.09 -4.55
CA LYS A 120 -9.03 -3.00 -3.43
C LYS A 120 -9.37 -2.28 -2.12
N VAL A 121 -8.87 -1.07 -1.93
CA VAL A 121 -9.21 -0.22 -0.78
C VAL A 121 -10.57 0.44 -1.03
N ARG A 122 -11.42 0.51 0.01
CA ARG A 122 -12.73 1.15 -0.08
C ARG A 122 -12.65 2.67 -0.21
N PRO A 123 -13.68 3.34 -0.71
CA PRO A 123 -13.80 4.80 -0.63
C PRO A 123 -13.59 5.30 0.81
N GLY A 124 -12.83 6.39 0.98
CA GLY A 124 -12.45 6.91 2.29
C GLY A 124 -11.34 6.14 3.01
N GLY A 125 -10.98 4.95 2.55
CA GLY A 125 -9.85 4.18 3.07
C GLY A 125 -8.49 4.76 2.65
N VAL A 126 -7.42 4.32 3.31
CA VAL A 126 -6.08 4.90 3.18
C VAL A 126 -5.07 3.88 2.66
N ILE A 127 -4.21 4.35 1.78
CA ILE A 127 -3.04 3.64 1.28
C ILE A 127 -1.79 4.37 1.77
N ALA A 128 -0.87 3.64 2.41
CA ALA A 128 0.39 4.17 2.89
C ALA A 128 1.53 3.27 2.42
N PHE A 129 2.18 3.65 1.33
CA PHE A 129 3.23 2.84 0.70
C PHE A 129 4.59 3.52 0.73
N ILE A 130 5.62 2.72 0.98
CA ILE A 130 7.02 3.06 0.67
C ILE A 130 7.28 2.63 -0.77
N THR A 131 7.86 3.52 -1.55
CA THR A 131 8.25 3.28 -2.94
C THR A 131 9.53 4.04 -3.27
N SER A 132 10.13 3.79 -4.42
CA SER A 132 11.24 4.62 -4.90
C SER A 132 10.75 6.01 -5.30
N LYS A 133 11.63 7.01 -5.25
CA LYS A 133 11.32 8.37 -5.73
C LYS A 133 10.73 8.41 -7.15
N GLY A 134 11.01 7.35 -7.96
CA GLY A 134 10.53 7.25 -9.33
C GLY A 134 9.01 7.30 -9.49
N THR A 135 8.22 6.96 -8.47
CA THR A 135 6.77 7.11 -8.53
C THR A 135 6.37 8.59 -8.63
N LEU A 136 6.98 9.46 -7.85
CA LEU A 136 6.67 10.89 -7.84
C LEU A 136 7.52 11.72 -8.83
N ASP A 137 8.79 11.35 -9.09
CA ASP A 137 9.72 12.14 -9.89
C ASP A 137 9.84 11.71 -11.37
N LYS A 138 9.08 10.71 -11.79
CA LYS A 138 9.08 10.26 -13.19
C LYS A 138 8.67 11.42 -14.13
N ALA A 139 9.41 11.67 -15.20
CA ALA A 139 9.09 12.75 -16.16
C ALA A 139 7.68 12.61 -16.75
N ASN A 140 7.27 11.37 -17.08
CA ASN A 140 5.90 11.11 -17.54
C ASN A 140 4.90 11.16 -16.37
N PRO A 141 3.93 12.08 -16.36
CA PRO A 141 2.97 12.26 -15.28
C PRO A 141 1.81 11.25 -15.27
N SER A 142 1.72 10.35 -16.24
CA SER A 142 0.55 9.49 -16.45
C SER A 142 0.15 8.67 -15.22
N VAL A 143 1.13 8.14 -14.48
CA VAL A 143 0.89 7.37 -13.26
C VAL A 143 0.36 8.27 -12.14
N ARG A 144 0.99 9.43 -11.91
CA ARG A 144 0.54 10.40 -10.90
C ARG A 144 -0.87 10.90 -11.20
N ARG A 145 -1.17 11.17 -12.47
CA ARG A 145 -2.53 11.53 -12.92
C ARG A 145 -3.53 10.41 -12.65
N TYR A 146 -3.16 9.16 -12.97
CA TYR A 146 -4.01 7.99 -12.68
C TYR A 146 -4.34 7.89 -11.18
N ILE A 147 -3.34 8.07 -10.32
CA ILE A 147 -3.49 8.03 -8.86
C ILE A 147 -4.34 9.22 -8.38
N ALA A 148 -4.03 10.44 -8.80
CA ALA A 148 -4.73 11.67 -8.38
C ALA A 148 -6.22 11.67 -8.72
N GLN A 149 -6.58 11.12 -9.87
CA GLN A 149 -7.97 10.99 -10.30
C GLN A 149 -8.81 10.07 -9.40
N ARG A 150 -8.17 9.17 -8.65
CA ARG A 150 -8.83 8.16 -7.81
C ARG A 150 -8.59 8.35 -6.32
N THR A 151 -7.58 9.13 -5.97
CA THR A 151 -7.18 9.35 -4.58
C THR A 151 -6.86 10.82 -4.33
N GLN A 152 -6.96 11.22 -3.07
CA GLN A 152 -6.41 12.47 -2.55
C GLN A 152 -5.03 12.19 -1.97
N LEU A 153 -4.03 12.97 -2.34
CA LEU A 153 -2.73 12.95 -1.66
C LEU A 153 -2.89 13.60 -0.28
N LEU A 154 -2.72 12.81 0.78
CA LEU A 154 -2.69 13.32 2.16
C LEU A 154 -1.32 13.90 2.49
N GLY A 155 -0.27 13.37 1.90
CA GLY A 155 1.10 13.83 2.00
C GLY A 155 2.10 12.78 1.54
N ALA A 156 3.35 13.22 1.39
CA ALA A 156 4.48 12.34 1.08
C ALA A 156 5.71 12.75 1.89
N ILE A 157 6.56 11.78 2.22
CA ILE A 157 7.80 12.02 2.96
C ILE A 157 8.94 11.39 2.17
N ARG A 158 9.94 12.20 1.81
CA ARG A 158 11.15 11.72 1.13
C ARG A 158 12.22 11.32 2.12
N LEU A 159 12.70 10.09 2.00
CA LEU A 159 13.72 9.50 2.85
C LEU A 159 15.10 9.60 2.20
N PRO A 160 16.17 9.79 2.99
CA PRO A 160 17.53 9.70 2.50
C PRO A 160 17.84 8.33 1.88
N ASN A 161 18.78 8.32 0.93
CA ASN A 161 19.15 7.13 0.16
C ASN A 161 19.81 6.02 1.00
N ASP A 162 20.26 6.32 2.22
CA ASP A 162 20.79 5.34 3.17
C ASP A 162 19.74 4.79 4.14
N ALA A 163 18.49 5.26 4.04
CA ALA A 163 17.40 4.86 4.91
C ALA A 163 17.18 3.34 4.99
N PHE A 164 17.46 2.61 3.91
CA PHE A 164 17.35 1.15 3.82
C PHE A 164 18.70 0.45 3.60
N LYS A 165 19.82 1.11 3.95
CA LYS A 165 21.17 0.55 3.77
C LYS A 165 21.35 -0.83 4.42
N ASN A 166 20.75 -1.04 5.60
CA ASN A 166 20.78 -2.33 6.29
C ASN A 166 20.02 -3.44 5.56
N ALA A 167 19.13 -3.08 4.64
CA ALA A 167 18.44 -4.02 3.76
C ALA A 167 19.16 -4.20 2.40
N GLY A 168 20.38 -3.67 2.27
CA GLY A 168 21.20 -3.80 1.06
C GLY A 168 20.82 -2.84 -0.07
N THR A 169 19.98 -1.84 0.20
CA THR A 169 19.48 -0.91 -0.83
C THR A 169 19.90 0.52 -0.50
N SER A 170 20.48 1.21 -1.49
CA SER A 170 20.83 2.63 -1.40
C SER A 170 20.04 3.42 -2.44
N VAL A 171 18.77 3.67 -2.15
CA VAL A 171 17.82 4.32 -3.07
C VAL A 171 17.01 5.36 -2.30
N THR A 172 16.91 6.57 -2.86
CA THR A 172 15.96 7.57 -2.37
C THR A 172 14.54 7.04 -2.50
N SER A 173 13.84 6.99 -1.39
CA SER A 173 12.51 6.41 -1.28
C SER A 173 11.51 7.43 -0.75
N ASP A 174 10.27 7.29 -1.15
CA ASP A 174 9.17 8.14 -0.69
C ASP A 174 8.15 7.28 0.07
N ILE A 175 7.62 7.81 1.18
CA ILE A 175 6.43 7.31 1.84
C ILE A 175 5.27 8.15 1.34
N ILE A 176 4.28 7.54 0.71
CA ILE A 176 3.14 8.22 0.10
C ILE A 176 1.86 7.82 0.83
N PHE A 177 1.10 8.81 1.30
CA PHE A 177 -0.18 8.63 1.96
C PHE A 177 -1.31 9.13 1.06
N LEU A 178 -2.21 8.22 0.70
CA LEU A 178 -3.34 8.47 -0.21
C LEU A 178 -4.64 8.09 0.47
N LYS A 179 -5.69 8.89 0.28
CA LYS A 179 -7.07 8.54 0.65
C LYS A 179 -7.88 8.27 -0.60
N LYS A 180 -8.53 7.11 -0.71
CA LYS A 180 -9.36 6.80 -1.86
C LYS A 180 -10.57 7.73 -1.91
N ARG A 181 -10.84 8.28 -3.09
CA ARG A 181 -12.01 9.12 -3.37
C ARG A 181 -13.26 8.25 -3.55
N ASP A 182 -14.41 8.84 -3.29
CA ASP A 182 -15.71 8.18 -3.51
C ASP A 182 -16.01 7.98 -5.00
N MET A 183 -15.47 8.86 -5.83
CA MET A 183 -15.64 8.81 -7.28
C MET A 183 -14.37 9.26 -8.01
N TYR A 184 -14.24 8.84 -9.24
CA TYR A 184 -13.26 9.37 -10.19
C TYR A 184 -13.49 10.87 -10.41
N ILE A 185 -12.41 11.65 -10.37
CA ILE A 185 -12.44 13.06 -10.73
C ILE A 185 -11.37 13.35 -11.78
N ASP A 186 -11.67 14.20 -12.74
CA ASP A 186 -10.65 14.77 -13.62
C ASP A 186 -9.99 15.94 -12.87
N THR A 187 -8.68 15.81 -12.63
CA THR A 187 -7.92 16.76 -11.80
C THR A 187 -6.53 16.96 -12.36
N ASP A 188 -5.98 18.14 -12.11
CA ASP A 188 -4.60 18.51 -12.46
C ASP A 188 -3.91 19.15 -11.25
N GLU A 189 -3.91 18.44 -10.13
CA GLU A 189 -3.27 18.87 -8.88
C GLU A 189 -1.75 19.04 -9.07
N ASP A 190 -1.14 20.00 -8.36
CA ASP A 190 0.28 20.36 -8.49
C ASP A 190 1.23 19.18 -8.39
N TRP A 191 0.96 18.23 -7.49
CA TRP A 191 1.81 17.06 -7.30
C TRP A 191 1.80 16.06 -8.48
N ILE A 192 0.95 16.26 -9.49
CA ILE A 192 1.03 15.52 -10.76
C ILE A 192 2.26 15.95 -11.54
N HIS A 193 2.74 17.16 -11.33
CA HIS A 193 3.80 17.82 -12.08
C HIS A 193 5.14 17.78 -11.35
N LEU A 194 6.20 18.06 -12.08
CA LEU A 194 7.54 18.29 -11.56
C LEU A 194 7.82 19.79 -11.55
N ASP A 195 8.71 20.19 -10.67
CA ASP A 195 9.26 21.54 -10.62
C ASP A 195 10.75 21.46 -10.22
N THR A 196 11.44 22.56 -10.23
CA THR A 196 12.88 22.63 -10.01
C THR A 196 13.16 23.41 -8.71
N ASP A 197 14.02 22.87 -7.85
CA ASP A 197 14.46 23.55 -6.66
C ASP A 197 15.45 24.69 -6.95
N GLU A 198 15.85 25.42 -5.92
CA GLU A 198 16.81 26.52 -6.02
C GLU A 198 18.22 26.11 -6.52
N ASN A 199 18.53 24.79 -6.46
CA ASN A 199 19.80 24.21 -6.92
C ASN A 199 19.70 23.64 -8.34
N GLY A 200 18.56 23.79 -9.01
CA GLY A 200 18.32 23.26 -10.34
C GLY A 200 18.00 21.77 -10.38
N ILE A 201 17.60 21.16 -9.25
CA ILE A 201 17.22 19.75 -9.19
C ILE A 201 15.73 19.61 -9.43
N GLU A 202 15.38 18.88 -10.49
CA GLU A 202 13.99 18.55 -10.82
C GLU A 202 13.46 17.47 -9.89
N MET A 203 12.30 17.71 -9.28
CA MET A 203 11.57 16.76 -8.44
C MET A 203 10.07 17.08 -8.41
N ASN A 204 9.30 16.25 -7.73
CA ASN A 204 7.86 16.45 -7.61
C ASN A 204 7.54 17.81 -6.96
N SER A 205 6.60 18.56 -7.53
CA SER A 205 6.15 19.88 -7.03
C SER A 205 5.70 19.82 -5.58
N TYR A 206 5.18 18.68 -5.11
CA TYR A 206 4.83 18.50 -3.70
C TYR A 206 6.02 18.78 -2.77
N PHE A 207 7.21 18.27 -3.10
CA PHE A 207 8.41 18.47 -2.27
C PHE A 207 8.99 19.87 -2.39
N ILE A 208 8.83 20.50 -3.55
CA ILE A 208 9.19 21.93 -3.72
C ILE A 208 8.32 22.81 -2.81
N ASN A 209 7.01 22.54 -2.78
CA ASN A 209 6.05 23.27 -1.94
C ASN A 209 6.12 22.87 -0.45
N ASN A 210 6.69 21.70 -0.14
CA ASN A 210 6.80 21.16 1.21
C ASN A 210 8.22 20.68 1.52
N PRO A 211 9.25 21.57 1.53
CA PRO A 211 10.65 21.18 1.67
C PRO A 211 10.94 20.47 3.01
N HIS A 212 10.16 20.72 4.06
CA HIS A 212 10.26 20.06 5.35
C HIS A 212 9.88 18.57 5.31
N MET A 213 9.24 18.12 4.24
CA MET A 213 8.93 16.70 4.00
C MET A 213 10.07 15.94 3.32
N VAL A 214 11.16 16.61 2.95
CA VAL A 214 12.40 15.99 2.48
C VAL A 214 13.32 15.81 3.69
N LEU A 215 13.55 14.56 4.12
CA LEU A 215 14.30 14.25 5.34
C LEU A 215 15.81 14.09 5.11
N GLY A 216 16.34 14.82 4.16
CA GLY A 216 17.74 14.90 3.78
C GLY A 216 17.95 16.11 2.89
N LYS A 217 19.07 16.15 2.21
CA LYS A 217 19.39 17.18 1.22
C LYS A 217 19.33 16.59 -0.18
N MET A 218 18.65 17.27 -1.10
CA MET A 218 18.67 16.85 -2.51
C MET A 218 20.00 17.27 -3.14
N GLU A 219 20.67 16.31 -3.76
CA GLU A 219 21.95 16.51 -4.45
C GLU A 219 22.01 15.66 -5.73
N MET A 220 22.84 16.11 -6.68
CA MET A 220 23.21 15.31 -7.84
C MET A 220 24.37 14.39 -7.47
N VAL A 221 24.17 13.08 -7.58
CA VAL A 221 25.15 12.05 -7.25
C VAL A 221 25.51 11.20 -8.48
N SER A 222 26.68 10.59 -8.46
CA SER A 222 27.07 9.64 -9.52
C SER A 222 26.34 8.31 -9.29
N GLY A 223 25.47 7.94 -10.23
CA GLY A 223 24.75 6.67 -10.25
C GLY A 223 25.25 5.71 -11.32
N PRO A 224 24.68 4.51 -11.42
CA PRO A 224 25.08 3.50 -12.39
C PRO A 224 24.92 3.91 -13.86
N HIS A 225 24.03 4.87 -14.13
CA HIS A 225 23.71 5.34 -15.49
C HIS A 225 24.06 6.82 -15.72
N GLY A 226 24.88 7.41 -14.85
CA GLY A 226 25.26 8.83 -14.91
C GLY A 226 24.86 9.60 -13.67
N MET A 227 24.81 10.94 -13.78
CA MET A 227 24.36 11.79 -12.68
C MET A 227 22.87 11.64 -12.46
N GLU A 228 22.48 11.39 -11.22
CA GLU A 228 21.09 11.30 -10.78
C GLU A 228 20.82 12.08 -9.52
N SER A 229 19.60 12.57 -9.34
CA SER A 229 19.22 13.25 -8.10
C SER A 229 19.04 12.21 -6.98
N ALA A 230 19.53 12.52 -5.78
CA ALA A 230 19.35 11.70 -4.60
C ALA A 230 19.10 12.57 -3.38
N CYS A 231 18.33 12.07 -2.44
CA CYS A 231 18.22 12.62 -1.10
C CYS A 231 19.36 12.02 -0.26
N VAL A 232 20.34 12.84 0.09
CA VAL A 232 21.47 12.40 0.92
C VAL A 232 21.20 12.70 2.40
N PRO A 233 21.70 11.86 3.33
CA PRO A 233 21.47 12.10 4.76
C PRO A 233 22.17 13.37 5.23
N GLU A 234 21.53 14.09 6.13
CA GLU A 234 22.12 15.23 6.83
C GLU A 234 22.65 14.81 8.20
N SER A 235 23.84 15.33 8.55
CA SER A 235 24.45 15.09 9.86
C SER A 235 23.73 15.90 10.96
N GLY A 236 23.62 15.32 12.16
CA GLY A 236 23.24 16.04 13.37
C GLY A 236 21.85 15.81 13.93
N THR A 237 20.92 15.25 13.15
CA THR A 237 19.56 14.93 13.64
C THR A 237 19.20 13.49 13.30
N SER A 238 18.58 12.78 14.25
CA SER A 238 18.10 11.42 14.03
C SER A 238 17.03 11.40 12.95
N LEU A 239 17.20 10.56 11.92
CA LEU A 239 16.19 10.32 10.90
C LEU A 239 14.83 9.91 11.51
N ALA A 240 14.87 9.10 12.59
CA ALA A 240 13.67 8.69 13.29
C ALA A 240 12.89 9.86 13.91
N ASP A 241 13.59 10.87 14.44
CA ASP A 241 12.95 12.05 15.04
C ASP A 241 12.37 12.97 13.95
N ARG A 242 13.10 13.18 12.86
CA ARG A 242 12.61 13.95 11.70
C ARG A 242 11.38 13.27 11.08
N LEU A 243 11.40 11.95 10.97
CA LEU A 243 10.29 11.16 10.45
C LEU A 243 9.04 11.28 11.35
N ARG A 244 9.21 11.23 12.69
CA ARG A 244 8.10 11.45 13.63
C ARG A 244 7.48 12.84 13.49
N GLN A 245 8.30 13.87 13.26
CA GLN A 245 7.81 15.23 13.04
C GLN A 245 7.06 15.37 11.72
N ALA A 246 7.63 14.84 10.62
CA ALA A 246 7.02 14.91 9.30
C ALA A 246 5.64 14.23 9.27
N VAL A 247 5.51 13.07 9.92
CA VAL A 247 4.24 12.34 10.01
C VAL A 247 3.15 13.14 10.72
N GLN A 248 3.48 13.92 11.75
CA GLN A 248 2.51 14.77 12.45
C GLN A 248 1.95 15.89 11.57
N MET A 249 2.62 16.23 10.47
CA MET A 249 2.17 17.26 9.53
C MET A 249 1.19 16.71 8.48
N ILE A 250 1.14 15.39 8.30
CA ILE A 250 0.19 14.75 7.39
C ILE A 250 -1.19 14.77 8.02
N ARG A 251 -2.12 15.44 7.36
CA ARG A 251 -3.49 15.65 7.83
C ARG A 251 -4.45 14.85 6.99
N GLY A 252 -5.46 14.29 7.63
CA GLY A 252 -6.54 13.54 7.01
C GLY A 252 -7.36 12.82 8.05
N GLU A 253 -8.46 12.24 7.62
CA GLU A 253 -9.34 11.44 8.46
C GLU A 253 -9.80 10.23 7.67
N ILE A 254 -9.70 9.04 8.24
CA ILE A 254 -10.28 7.83 7.69
C ILE A 254 -11.77 7.89 7.99
N SER A 255 -12.60 7.87 6.95
CA SER A 255 -14.04 7.76 7.14
C SER A 255 -14.33 6.36 7.68
N ILE A 256 -14.80 6.27 8.91
CA ILE A 256 -15.26 5.02 9.50
C ILE A 256 -16.65 4.76 8.91
N ASP A 257 -16.82 3.67 8.18
CA ASP A 257 -18.16 3.17 7.87
C ASP A 257 -18.70 2.53 9.15
N ASP A 258 -19.58 3.26 9.85
CA ASP A 258 -20.32 2.77 11.02
C ASP A 258 -21.46 1.79 10.64
N THR A 259 -21.39 1.18 9.47
CA THR A 259 -22.19 0.00 9.18
C THR A 259 -21.59 -1.18 9.95
N GLU A 260 -21.76 -1.16 11.28
CA GLU A 260 -21.84 -2.41 12.01
C GLU A 260 -23.01 -3.18 11.40
N ILE A 261 -22.69 -4.19 10.59
CA ILE A 261 -23.63 -5.30 10.40
C ILE A 261 -23.77 -5.86 11.81
N SER A 262 -24.83 -5.51 12.48
CA SER A 262 -25.16 -6.07 13.79
C SER A 262 -25.28 -7.58 13.56
N ASP A 263 -24.61 -8.37 14.38
CA ASP A 263 -24.75 -9.84 14.40
C ASP A 263 -26.21 -10.28 14.61
N GLU A 264 -27.13 -9.36 14.89
CA GLU A 264 -28.57 -9.54 15.02
C GLU A 264 -29.31 -9.72 13.68
N GLU A 265 -28.76 -9.34 12.54
CA GLU A 265 -29.42 -9.58 11.23
C GLU A 265 -29.16 -10.98 10.65
N LEU A 266 -28.32 -11.80 11.29
CA LEU A 266 -28.08 -13.19 10.88
C LEU A 266 -28.99 -14.21 11.60
N GLU A 267 -29.78 -13.83 12.59
CA GLU A 267 -30.64 -14.76 13.34
C GLU A 267 -32.13 -14.76 12.92
N ASP A 268 -32.61 -13.92 12.03
CA ASP A 268 -34.04 -13.80 11.72
C ASP A 268 -34.46 -14.28 10.32
N GLU A 269 -33.70 -15.15 9.68
CA GLU A 269 -34.20 -16.06 8.65
C GLU A 269 -34.38 -17.48 9.21
N SER A 270 -35.17 -17.63 10.24
CA SER A 270 -35.78 -18.91 10.59
C SER A 270 -36.77 -19.26 9.50
N ILE A 271 -36.35 -20.11 8.58
CA ILE A 271 -37.21 -20.79 7.59
C ILE A 271 -38.34 -21.50 8.35
N PRO A 272 -39.64 -21.21 8.07
CA PRO A 272 -40.72 -21.94 8.68
C PRO A 272 -40.59 -23.42 8.36
N ALA A 273 -40.60 -24.25 9.38
CA ALA A 273 -40.50 -25.70 9.28
C ALA A 273 -41.81 -26.32 8.76
N GLU A 274 -42.20 -25.97 7.53
CA GLU A 274 -43.28 -26.68 6.81
C GLU A 274 -43.15 -26.47 5.29
N ALA A 275 -42.13 -27.08 4.68
CA ALA A 275 -42.19 -27.46 3.27
C ALA A 275 -41.35 -28.73 3.10
N GLY A 276 -42.02 -29.82 2.78
CA GLY A 276 -41.49 -31.16 2.75
C GLY A 276 -40.20 -31.29 1.93
N ILE A 277 -39.20 -31.84 2.54
CA ILE A 277 -37.94 -32.22 1.93
C ILE A 277 -38.19 -33.31 0.89
N LYS A 278 -38.13 -32.93 -0.40
CA LYS A 278 -37.92 -33.93 -1.47
C LYS A 278 -36.41 -34.21 -1.52
N THR A 279 -36.06 -35.35 -0.97
CA THR A 279 -34.72 -35.95 -1.11
C THR A 279 -34.44 -36.19 -2.58
N VAL A 280 -33.49 -35.42 -3.15
CA VAL A 280 -32.90 -35.72 -4.45
C VAL A 280 -31.69 -36.61 -4.20
N SER A 281 -31.84 -37.89 -4.57
CA SER A 281 -30.76 -38.87 -4.57
C SER A 281 -29.78 -38.57 -5.69
N TYR A 282 -28.56 -38.18 -5.36
CA TYR A 282 -27.46 -38.13 -6.32
C TYR A 282 -26.95 -39.55 -6.57
N THR A 283 -27.33 -40.11 -7.70
CA THR A 283 -26.69 -41.31 -8.23
C THR A 283 -25.34 -40.96 -8.85
N HIS A 284 -24.35 -41.74 -8.48
CA HIS A 284 -22.96 -41.67 -8.94
C HIS A 284 -22.86 -41.60 -10.47
N LEU A 285 -22.21 -40.56 -10.98
CA LEU A 285 -21.62 -40.56 -12.31
C LEU A 285 -20.14 -40.95 -12.15
N THR A 286 -19.87 -42.22 -12.45
CA THR A 286 -18.52 -42.74 -12.63
C THR A 286 -17.92 -42.18 -13.94
N LEU A 287 -16.78 -41.54 -13.85
CA LEU A 287 -15.96 -41.15 -15.01
C LEU A 287 -15.38 -42.43 -15.68
N PRO A 288 -15.37 -42.52 -17.00
CA PRO A 288 -14.75 -43.65 -17.70
C PRO A 288 -13.24 -43.59 -17.60
N THR A 289 -12.65 -44.69 -17.19
CA THR A 289 -11.22 -44.96 -17.21
C THR A 289 -10.73 -45.04 -18.65
N ILE A 290 -9.86 -44.15 -19.07
CA ILE A 290 -9.10 -44.31 -20.32
C ILE A 290 -7.84 -45.11 -19.96
N ARG A 291 -7.78 -46.36 -20.49
CA ARG A 291 -6.57 -47.16 -20.61
C ARG A 291 -5.86 -46.72 -21.89
N LEU A 292 -4.62 -46.47 -21.80
CA LEU A 292 -3.39 -46.69 -22.56
C LEU A 292 -2.45 -45.49 -22.40
#